data_321349553d1d2487b49502299cf55c5d
#
_entry.id   321349553d1d2487b49502299cf55c5d
#
_cell.length_a   1.000
_cell.length_b   1.000
_cell.length_c   1.000
_cell.angle_alpha   90.00
_cell.angle_beta   90.00
_cell.angle_gamma   90.00
#
_symmetry.space_group_name_H-M   'P 1'
#
loop_
_entity.id
_entity.type
_entity.pdbx_description
1 polymer ?
#
loop_
_entity_poly.entity_id
_entity_poly.type
_entity_poly.pdbx_seq_one_letter_code
_entity_poly.pdbx_strand_id
1 'polypeptide(L)' 'TQQEQTEAHTDSEGTITVLPGEGEAAIAARAGISIAQLEALNPGHMSSGTWFANPGDVLKTR' A
#
# COMPACT_ATOMS: atom_id res chain seq x y z
N THR A 1 -23.10 -0.28 -2.02
CA THR A 1 -22.57 -0.32 -2.17
C THR A 1 -22.16 -0.36 -2.17
N GLN A 2 -22.08 -0.24 -2.04
CA GLN A 2 -21.43 -0.29 -2.12
C GLN A 2 -20.67 -0.33 -2.32
N GLN A 3 -20.61 -0.25 -2.06
CA GLN A 3 -19.84 -0.31 -2.30
C GLN A 3 -19.20 -0.39 -2.42
N GLU A 4 -19.07 -0.40 -2.13
CA GLU A 4 -18.47 -0.42 -2.25
C GLU A 4 -17.70 -0.79 -2.38
N GLN A 5 -17.50 -0.94 -2.23
CA GLN A 5 -16.85 -1.20 -2.39
C GLN A 5 -16.06 -1.78 -2.53
N THR A 6 -15.89 -2.23 -2.47
CA THR A 6 -14.99 -2.85 -2.53
C THR A 6 -14.00 -3.05 -2.98
N GLU A 7 -13.93 -3.23 -3.27
CA GLU A 7 -12.85 -3.04 -3.82
C GLU A 7 -11.64 -2.73 -3.04
N ALA A 8 -10.68 -2.01 -3.49
CA ALA A 8 -9.50 -1.58 -2.77
C ALA A 8 -9.86 -0.92 -1.45
N HIS A 9 -9.13 -1.22 -0.41
CA HIS A 9 -9.34 -0.63 0.91
C HIS A 9 -8.16 0.26 1.27
N THR A 10 -8.47 1.51 1.56
CA THR A 10 -7.49 2.44 2.09
C THR A 10 -8.02 2.97 3.42
N ASP A 11 -7.11 3.33 4.33
CA ASP A 11 -7.52 3.81 5.65
C ASP A 11 -8.14 5.19 5.57
N SER A 12 -7.68 5.97 4.63
CA SER A 12 -8.28 7.23 4.28
C SER A 12 -7.94 7.48 2.82
N GLU A 13 -8.57 8.47 2.24
CA GLU A 13 -8.34 8.78 0.85
C GLU A 13 -6.86 9.06 0.61
N GLY A 14 -6.22 8.24 -0.22
CA GLY A 14 -4.84 8.41 -0.59
C GLY A 14 -3.81 7.76 0.32
N THR A 15 -4.23 7.07 1.38
CA THR A 15 -3.30 6.40 2.28
C THR A 15 -3.79 5.01 2.66
N ILE A 16 -2.85 4.18 3.12
CA ILE A 16 -3.13 2.83 3.57
C ILE A 16 -2.14 2.47 4.68
N THR A 17 -2.62 1.79 5.71
CA THR A 17 -1.76 1.33 6.80
C THR A 17 -1.39 -0.13 6.56
N VAL A 18 -0.11 -0.44 6.69
CA VAL A 18 0.41 -1.80 6.51
C VAL A 18 -0.07 -2.69 7.65
N LEU A 19 -0.59 -3.85 7.31
CA LEU A 19 -1.07 -4.84 8.28
C LEU A 19 0.01 -5.87 8.57
N PRO A 20 -0.03 -6.53 9.74
CA PRO A 20 0.95 -7.56 10.07
C PRO A 20 0.98 -8.66 9.01
N GLY A 21 2.19 -9.04 8.58
CA GLY A 21 2.38 -10.10 7.61
C GLY A 21 2.15 -9.69 6.16
N GLU A 22 1.82 -8.43 5.91
CA GLU A 22 1.54 -7.95 4.56
C GLU A 22 2.83 -7.62 3.82
N GLY A 23 3.01 -8.25 2.64
CA GLY A 23 4.11 -7.89 1.76
C GLY A 23 3.68 -6.81 0.77
N GLU A 24 4.64 -6.35 -0.04
CA GLU A 24 4.39 -5.30 -1.01
C GLU A 24 3.24 -5.62 -1.96
N ALA A 25 3.21 -6.85 -2.48
CA ALA A 25 2.16 -7.25 -3.42
C ALA A 25 0.78 -7.21 -2.77
N ALA A 26 0.69 -7.63 -1.51
CA ALA A 26 -0.58 -7.62 -0.80
C ALA A 26 -1.05 -6.20 -0.53
N ILE A 27 -0.12 -5.31 -0.18
CA ILE A 27 -0.43 -3.91 0.06
C ILE A 27 -0.93 -3.26 -1.23
N ALA A 28 -0.22 -3.47 -2.33
CA ALA A 28 -0.60 -2.90 -3.62
C ALA A 28 -1.98 -3.40 -4.07
N ALA A 29 -2.24 -4.70 -3.91
CA ALA A 29 -3.52 -5.28 -4.27
C ALA A 29 -4.65 -4.68 -3.43
N ARG A 30 -4.42 -4.52 -2.13
CA ARG A 30 -5.42 -3.95 -1.23
C ARG A 30 -5.69 -2.48 -1.56
N ALA A 31 -4.65 -1.78 -2.01
CA ALA A 31 -4.77 -0.38 -2.40
C ALA A 31 -5.33 -0.19 -3.81
N GLY A 32 -5.36 -1.26 -4.60
CA GLY A 32 -5.87 -1.17 -5.97
C GLY A 32 -4.90 -0.54 -6.95
N ILE A 33 -3.60 -0.62 -6.68
CA ILE A 33 -2.56 -0.04 -7.54
C ILE A 33 -1.52 -1.11 -7.86
N SER A 34 -0.64 -0.81 -8.83
CA SER A 34 0.44 -1.73 -9.17
C SER A 34 1.56 -1.62 -8.14
N ILE A 35 2.41 -2.66 -8.08
CA ILE A 35 3.59 -2.64 -7.23
C ILE A 35 4.49 -1.47 -7.62
N ALA A 36 4.65 -1.24 -8.93
CA ALA A 36 5.48 -0.13 -9.41
C ALA A 36 4.94 1.22 -8.94
N GLN A 37 3.62 1.39 -8.95
CA GLN A 37 3.01 2.61 -8.46
C GLN A 37 3.24 2.79 -6.96
N LEU A 38 3.09 1.71 -6.20
CA LEU A 38 3.30 1.76 -4.76
C LEU A 38 4.73 2.20 -4.44
N GLU A 39 5.70 1.63 -5.15
CA GLU A 39 7.10 1.99 -4.94
C GLU A 39 7.37 3.44 -5.32
N ALA A 40 6.83 3.88 -6.45
CA ALA A 40 7.03 5.24 -6.92
C ALA A 40 6.44 6.29 -5.96
N LEU A 41 5.31 5.95 -5.35
CA LEU A 41 4.65 6.84 -4.40
C LEU A 41 5.33 6.87 -3.03
N ASN A 42 6.10 5.83 -2.73
CA ASN A 42 6.70 5.69 -1.40
C ASN A 42 8.20 5.35 -1.51
N PRO A 43 9.00 6.23 -2.11
CA PRO A 43 10.43 5.93 -2.32
C PRO A 43 11.24 5.83 -1.03
N GLY A 44 10.75 6.41 0.06
CA GLY A 44 11.44 6.35 1.34
C GLY A 44 11.50 4.96 1.96
N HIS A 45 10.78 3.99 1.40
CA HIS A 45 10.76 2.62 1.90
C HIS A 45 11.77 1.71 1.17
N MET A 46 12.54 2.26 0.26
CA MET A 46 13.58 1.49 -0.41
C MET A 46 14.79 1.35 0.50
N SER A 47 15.27 0.14 0.70
CA SER A 47 16.44 -0.13 1.54
C SER A 47 17.26 -1.23 0.91
N SER A 48 18.55 -0.98 0.71
CA SER A 48 19.48 -1.98 0.14
C SER A 48 18.97 -2.58 -1.16
N GLY A 49 18.34 -1.76 -1.98
CA GLY A 49 17.82 -2.19 -3.28
C GLY A 49 16.50 -2.93 -3.20
N THR A 50 15.91 -3.03 -2.02
CA THR A 50 14.65 -3.73 -1.81
C THR A 50 13.65 -2.78 -1.14
N TRP A 51 12.44 -2.72 -1.70
CA TRP A 51 11.37 -1.93 -1.12
C TRP A 51 10.64 -2.78 -0.07
N PHE A 52 10.38 -2.21 1.10
CA PHE A 52 9.59 -2.92 2.11
C PHE A 52 8.92 -1.92 3.04
N ALA A 53 7.93 -2.41 3.78
CA ALA A 53 7.23 -1.62 4.78
C ALA A 53 6.95 -2.49 5.99
N ASN A 54 6.93 -1.88 7.16
CA ASN A 54 6.65 -2.57 8.42
C ASN A 54 5.18 -2.40 8.80
N PRO A 55 4.63 -3.34 9.57
CA PRO A 55 3.25 -3.19 10.07
C PRO A 55 3.11 -1.87 10.81
N GLY A 56 2.04 -1.16 10.53
CA GLY A 56 1.77 0.13 11.13
C GLY A 56 2.25 1.32 10.32
N ASP A 57 3.10 1.09 9.30
CA ASP A 57 3.52 2.17 8.42
C ASP A 57 2.34 2.68 7.61
N VAL A 58 2.29 3.98 7.38
CA VAL A 58 1.25 4.59 6.55
C VAL A 58 1.87 4.96 5.21
N LEU A 59 1.31 4.43 4.14
CA LEU A 59 1.83 4.59 2.79
C LEU A 59 0.89 5.41 1.93
N LYS A 60 1.45 6.07 0.93
CA LYS A 60 0.64 6.79 -0.05
C LYS A 60 0.15 5.82 -1.12
N THR A 61 -1.10 6.00 -1.54
CA THR A 61 -1.72 5.17 -2.57
C THR A 61 -2.08 5.96 -3.81
N ARG A 62 -1.74 7.25 -3.81
CA ARG A 62 -1.92 8.09 -4.99
C ARG A 62 -1.18 9.44 -4.84
#